data_d96bce7742390c1c09a08f99e9aaf2a6
#
_entry.id   d96bce7742390c1c09a08f99e9aaf2a6
#
_cell.length_a   1.000
_cell.length_b   1.000
_cell.length_c   1.000
_cell.angle_alpha   90.00
_cell.angle_beta   90.00
_cell.angle_gamma   90.00
#
_symmetry.space_group_name_H-M   'P 1'
#
loop_
_entity.id
_entity.type
_entity.pdbx_description
1 polymer ?
#
loop_
_entity_poly.entity_id
_entity_poly.type
_entity_poly.pdbx_seq_one_letter_code
_entity_poly.pdbx_strand_id
1 'polypeptide(L)'
;CIAYGAVFFMPIYIVTFIVGIFWEAVFAVVRGHEISEGAFVTTVLFALSCPPDAPLWQVALGISVGLVIGKEIFGGTGKNFLNPALTGRAFLYFAYPASWSGDLSWVAVDGYSAATILGLSAESGYQFLPDSYSWSNAFLGFIPGSIGETSTLAILIGLAILLFTRVASWRIIAGVLIGTIATSYLFNIIGSESNPMFSMPFWWHMVVGGYAFGMVFMATEPVSGSHTNKGRWI
;
A
#
# COMPACT_ATOMS: atom_id res chain seq x y z
N CYS A 1 12.56 -4.89 2.05
CA CYS A 1 13.51 -3.99 1.36
C CYS A 1 14.96 -4.46 1.46
N ILE A 2 15.53 -4.57 2.67
CA ILE A 2 16.98 -4.82 2.82
C ILE A 2 17.41 -6.17 2.21
N ALA A 3 16.63 -7.22 2.43
CA ALA A 3 16.99 -8.57 1.97
C ALA A 3 16.82 -8.77 0.45
N TYR A 4 15.79 -8.18 -0.16
CA TYR A 4 15.40 -8.51 -1.53
C TYR A 4 15.18 -7.31 -2.44
N GLY A 5 15.14 -6.10 -1.93
CA GLY A 5 14.64 -4.97 -2.68
C GLY A 5 15.39 -3.64 -2.56
N ALA A 6 16.50 -3.56 -1.81
CA ALA A 6 17.19 -2.28 -1.63
C ALA A 6 17.69 -1.67 -2.95
N VAL A 7 18.19 -2.51 -3.86
CA VAL A 7 18.69 -2.07 -5.18
C VAL A 7 17.55 -1.58 -6.06
N PHE A 8 16.38 -2.20 -5.98
CA PHE A 8 15.18 -1.79 -6.74
C PHE A 8 14.48 -0.59 -6.12
N PHE A 9 14.49 -0.48 -4.79
CA PHE A 9 13.85 0.61 -4.07
C PHE A 9 14.52 1.97 -4.33
N MET A 10 15.84 2.02 -4.35
CA MET A 10 16.56 3.30 -4.45
C MET A 10 16.24 4.09 -5.73
N PRO A 11 16.26 3.51 -6.95
CA PRO A 11 15.88 4.24 -8.15
C PRO A 11 14.44 4.75 -8.11
N ILE A 12 13.49 3.90 -7.65
CA ILE A 12 12.08 4.25 -7.52
C ILE A 12 11.92 5.41 -6.54
N TYR A 13 12.54 5.32 -5.37
CA TYR A 13 12.47 6.36 -4.35
C TYR A 13 13.09 7.69 -4.82
N ILE A 14 14.24 7.64 -5.48
CA ILE A 14 14.89 8.85 -6.01
C ILE A 14 13.99 9.55 -7.03
N VAL A 15 13.43 8.82 -7.98
CA VAL A 15 12.51 9.38 -8.98
C VAL A 15 11.25 9.95 -8.30
N THR A 16 10.64 9.20 -7.39
CA THR A 16 9.46 9.63 -6.66
C THR A 16 9.74 10.90 -5.85
N PHE A 17 10.88 10.95 -5.19
CA PHE A 17 11.29 12.08 -4.38
C PHE A 17 11.53 13.34 -5.23
N ILE A 18 12.33 13.23 -6.30
CA ILE A 18 12.66 14.36 -7.17
C ILE A 18 11.38 14.92 -7.82
N VAL A 19 10.57 14.06 -8.41
CA VAL A 19 9.33 14.48 -9.08
C VAL A 19 8.31 15.01 -8.07
N GLY A 20 8.22 14.39 -6.89
CA GLY A 20 7.32 14.83 -5.83
C GLY A 20 7.69 16.21 -5.31
N ILE A 21 8.96 16.44 -4.98
CA ILE A 21 9.43 17.76 -4.52
C ILE A 21 9.34 18.81 -5.63
N PHE A 22 9.57 18.43 -6.89
CA PHE A 22 9.36 19.33 -8.02
C PHE A 22 7.92 19.88 -8.07
N TRP A 23 6.91 19.02 -8.02
CA TRP A 23 5.52 19.47 -8.03
C TRP A 23 5.16 20.29 -6.80
N GLU A 24 5.59 19.87 -5.62
CA GLU A 24 5.37 20.65 -4.39
C GLU A 24 5.99 22.04 -4.49
N ALA A 25 7.23 22.16 -5.02
CA ALA A 25 7.90 23.45 -5.20
C ALA A 25 7.17 24.33 -6.24
N VAL A 26 6.72 23.76 -7.37
CA VAL A 26 5.96 24.49 -8.38
C VAL A 26 4.70 25.11 -7.78
N PHE A 27 3.90 24.33 -7.04
CA PHE A 27 2.68 24.82 -6.44
C PHE A 27 2.93 25.76 -5.25
N ALA A 28 4.00 25.53 -4.48
CA ALA A 28 4.43 26.45 -3.42
C ALA A 28 4.76 27.83 -3.97
N VAL A 29 5.52 27.91 -5.06
CA VAL A 29 5.88 29.17 -5.73
C VAL A 29 4.62 29.84 -6.31
N VAL A 30 3.76 29.09 -7.03
CA VAL A 30 2.55 29.66 -7.65
C VAL A 30 1.58 30.21 -6.61
N ARG A 31 1.48 29.58 -5.45
CA ARG A 31 0.54 29.97 -4.38
C ARG A 31 1.16 30.84 -3.29
N GLY A 32 2.47 31.05 -3.29
CA GLY A 32 3.17 31.88 -2.30
C GLY A 32 3.19 31.27 -0.89
N HIS A 33 3.26 29.94 -0.77
CA HIS A 33 3.39 29.26 0.53
C HIS A 33 4.71 28.45 0.61
N GLU A 34 5.06 28.00 1.80
CA GLU A 34 6.22 27.17 2.05
C GLU A 34 6.00 25.74 1.54
N ILE A 35 7.08 25.04 1.21
CA ILE A 35 7.06 23.62 0.84
C ILE A 35 6.62 22.80 2.05
N SER A 36 5.62 21.94 1.86
CA SER A 36 5.08 21.15 2.95
C SER A 36 5.90 19.88 3.20
N GLU A 37 6.18 19.59 4.47
CA GLU A 37 6.82 18.34 4.91
C GLU A 37 6.00 17.09 4.53
N GLY A 38 4.71 17.23 4.32
CA GLY A 38 3.84 16.14 3.86
C GLY A 38 4.24 15.54 2.52
N ALA A 39 5.01 16.26 1.68
CA ALA A 39 5.56 15.73 0.44
C ALA A 39 6.51 14.55 0.69
N PHE A 40 7.35 14.63 1.72
CA PHE A 40 8.29 13.55 2.07
C PHE A 40 7.55 12.27 2.43
N VAL A 41 6.50 12.38 3.23
CA VAL A 41 5.68 11.23 3.61
C VAL A 41 5.00 10.60 2.39
N THR A 42 4.40 11.43 1.54
CA THR A 42 3.73 10.97 0.32
C THR A 42 4.68 10.23 -0.61
N THR A 43 5.87 10.79 -0.85
CA THR A 43 6.87 10.18 -1.75
C THR A 43 7.39 8.85 -1.23
N VAL A 44 7.66 8.75 0.07
CA VAL A 44 8.09 7.48 0.70
C VAL A 44 6.99 6.43 0.63
N LEU A 45 5.76 6.76 1.02
CA LEU A 45 4.63 5.82 1.01
C LEU A 45 4.32 5.34 -0.41
N PHE A 46 4.36 6.24 -1.40
CA PHE A 46 4.17 5.86 -2.79
C PHE A 46 5.28 4.92 -3.27
N ALA A 47 6.56 5.25 -3.03
CA ALA A 47 7.69 4.41 -3.43
C ALA A 47 7.64 3.00 -2.79
N LEU A 48 7.29 2.92 -1.49
CA LEU A 48 7.17 1.64 -0.79
C LEU A 48 6.01 0.79 -1.30
N SER A 49 4.97 1.41 -1.85
CA SER A 49 3.82 0.70 -2.43
C SER A 49 4.02 0.28 -3.89
N CYS A 50 5.11 0.71 -4.54
CA CYS A 50 5.41 0.33 -5.92
C CYS A 50 5.92 -1.12 -6.02
N PRO A 51 5.60 -1.83 -7.13
CA PRO A 51 6.30 -3.05 -7.48
C PRO A 51 7.78 -2.77 -7.77
N PRO A 52 8.70 -3.71 -7.44
CA PRO A 52 10.13 -3.48 -7.58
C PRO A 52 10.59 -3.27 -9.03
N ASP A 53 9.89 -3.86 -10.00
CA ASP A 53 10.20 -3.75 -11.43
C ASP A 53 9.44 -2.63 -12.14
N ALA A 54 8.81 -1.71 -11.38
CA ALA A 54 8.05 -0.61 -11.95
C ALA A 54 8.92 0.27 -12.88
N PRO A 55 8.52 0.50 -14.13
CA PRO A 55 9.23 1.42 -15.03
C PRO A 55 9.29 2.83 -14.44
N LEU A 56 10.50 3.42 -14.34
CA LEU A 56 10.71 4.68 -13.65
C LEU A 56 9.87 5.85 -14.23
N TRP A 57 9.58 5.84 -15.53
CA TRP A 57 8.72 6.85 -16.13
C TRP A 57 7.25 6.71 -15.69
N GLN A 58 6.77 5.47 -15.46
CA GLN A 58 5.43 5.26 -14.89
C GLN A 58 5.39 5.71 -13.43
N VAL A 59 6.45 5.44 -12.66
CA VAL A 59 6.61 5.94 -11.28
C VAL A 59 6.52 7.47 -11.26
N ALA A 60 7.26 8.16 -12.14
CA ALA A 60 7.23 9.62 -12.27
C ALA A 60 5.83 10.14 -12.64
N LEU A 61 5.14 9.46 -13.56
CA LEU A 61 3.78 9.80 -13.96
C LEU A 61 2.79 9.59 -12.81
N GLY A 62 2.88 8.45 -12.12
CA GLY A 62 1.98 8.11 -11.01
C GLY A 62 2.07 9.08 -9.84
N ILE A 63 3.28 9.43 -9.40
CA ILE A 63 3.45 10.41 -8.32
C ILE A 63 3.00 11.81 -8.77
N SER A 64 3.18 12.17 -10.05
CA SER A 64 2.68 13.43 -10.60
C SER A 64 1.16 13.50 -10.54
N VAL A 65 0.47 12.48 -11.01
CA VAL A 65 -0.99 12.38 -10.92
C VAL A 65 -1.46 12.39 -9.47
N GLY A 66 -0.80 11.62 -8.60
CA GLY A 66 -1.13 11.54 -7.18
C GLY A 66 -1.03 12.89 -6.48
N LEU A 67 0.05 13.62 -6.68
CA LEU A 67 0.25 14.93 -6.06
C LEU A 67 -0.60 16.01 -6.71
N VAL A 68 -0.60 16.14 -8.03
CA VAL A 68 -1.33 17.22 -8.70
C VAL A 68 -2.84 17.03 -8.52
N ILE A 69 -3.37 15.85 -8.88
CA ILE A 69 -4.82 15.59 -8.86
C ILE A 69 -5.30 15.19 -7.46
N GLY A 70 -4.51 14.41 -6.71
CA GLY A 70 -4.91 13.94 -5.38
C GLY A 70 -4.74 14.97 -4.27
N LYS A 71 -3.89 16.00 -4.45
CA LYS A 71 -3.54 16.95 -3.39
C LYS A 71 -3.59 18.39 -3.84
N GLU A 72 -2.81 18.76 -4.86
CA GLU A 72 -2.54 20.17 -5.16
C GLU A 72 -3.75 20.92 -5.73
N ILE A 73 -4.55 20.31 -6.60
CA ILE A 73 -5.76 20.98 -7.14
C ILE A 73 -6.77 21.35 -6.05
N PHE A 74 -6.76 20.69 -4.90
CA PHE A 74 -7.62 20.99 -3.75
C PHE A 74 -7.07 22.06 -2.82
N GLY A 75 -5.83 22.50 -3.01
CA GLY A 75 -5.20 23.55 -2.22
C GLY A 75 -3.96 23.09 -1.42
N GLY A 76 -3.46 21.90 -1.64
CA GLY A 76 -2.24 21.34 -1.03
C GLY A 76 -2.48 20.63 0.29
N THR A 77 -1.43 20.47 1.07
CA THR A 77 -1.46 19.72 2.33
C THR A 77 -2.50 20.24 3.30
N GLY A 78 -3.31 19.35 3.84
CA GLY A 78 -4.38 19.68 4.79
C GLY A 78 -5.73 20.00 4.15
N LYS A 79 -5.81 20.14 2.82
CA LYS A 79 -7.05 20.43 2.08
C LYS A 79 -7.45 19.30 1.13
N ASN A 80 -6.60 18.29 0.96
CA ASN A 80 -6.89 17.12 0.15
C ASN A 80 -7.84 16.15 0.89
N PHE A 81 -8.82 15.62 0.19
CA PHE A 81 -9.70 14.57 0.69
C PHE A 81 -9.28 13.17 0.22
N LEU A 82 -8.36 13.09 -0.74
CA LEU A 82 -7.76 11.85 -1.22
C LEU A 82 -6.35 11.70 -0.66
N ASN A 83 -5.94 10.46 -0.39
CA ASN A 83 -4.55 10.16 -0.13
C ASN A 83 -3.78 10.23 -1.45
N PRO A 84 -2.79 11.13 -1.61
CA PRO A 84 -2.10 11.32 -2.88
C PRO A 84 -1.28 10.10 -3.33
N ALA A 85 -0.68 9.35 -2.39
CA ALA A 85 0.05 8.13 -2.73
C ALA A 85 -0.89 7.05 -3.28
N LEU A 86 -2.06 6.86 -2.66
CA LEU A 86 -3.08 5.92 -3.14
C LEU A 86 -3.68 6.36 -4.47
N THR A 87 -3.92 7.64 -4.67
CA THR A 87 -4.44 8.19 -5.93
C THR A 87 -3.50 7.90 -7.09
N GLY A 88 -2.19 8.14 -6.90
CA GLY A 88 -1.17 7.82 -7.90
C GLY A 88 -1.07 6.32 -8.18
N ARG A 89 -1.10 5.48 -7.13
CA ARG A 89 -1.09 4.02 -7.28
C ARG A 89 -2.33 3.50 -8.01
N ALA A 90 -3.52 3.98 -7.65
CA ALA A 90 -4.77 3.60 -8.32
C ALA A 90 -4.75 3.97 -9.80
N PHE A 91 -4.29 5.18 -10.12
CA PHE A 91 -4.12 5.59 -11.51
C PHE A 91 -3.23 4.62 -12.29
N LEU A 92 -2.05 4.27 -11.76
CA LEU A 92 -1.13 3.36 -12.44
C LEU A 92 -1.70 1.94 -12.58
N TYR A 93 -2.41 1.47 -11.57
CA TYR A 93 -3.05 0.16 -11.60
C TYR A 93 -4.08 0.04 -12.74
N PHE A 94 -4.88 1.08 -12.95
CA PHE A 94 -5.88 1.09 -14.03
C PHE A 94 -5.31 1.46 -15.40
N ALA A 95 -4.32 2.34 -15.45
CA ALA A 95 -3.73 2.80 -16.72
C ALA A 95 -2.71 1.82 -17.29
N TYR A 96 -1.99 1.10 -16.43
CA TYR A 96 -0.89 0.19 -16.83
C TYR A 96 -0.98 -1.17 -16.10
N PRO A 97 -2.10 -1.90 -16.20
CA PRO A 97 -2.31 -3.11 -15.42
C PRO A 97 -1.21 -4.16 -15.63
N ALA A 98 -0.67 -4.29 -16.83
CA ALA A 98 0.39 -5.27 -17.14
C ALA A 98 1.69 -5.06 -16.33
N SER A 99 1.98 -3.82 -15.93
CA SER A 99 3.19 -3.49 -15.15
C SER A 99 2.92 -3.34 -13.65
N TRP A 100 1.63 -3.21 -13.25
CA TRP A 100 1.24 -2.87 -11.87
C TRP A 100 0.33 -3.91 -11.22
N SER A 101 -0.08 -4.91 -11.97
CA SER A 101 -0.85 -6.05 -11.44
C SER A 101 -0.41 -7.34 -12.13
N GLY A 102 -0.65 -8.47 -11.49
CA GLY A 102 -0.30 -9.77 -12.02
C GLY A 102 1.09 -10.27 -11.60
N ASP A 103 1.43 -11.45 -12.07
CA ASP A 103 2.57 -12.23 -11.57
C ASP A 103 3.93 -11.75 -12.08
N LEU A 104 3.94 -11.02 -13.20
CA LEU A 104 5.19 -10.54 -13.82
C LEU A 104 5.75 -9.26 -13.19
N SER A 105 4.97 -8.60 -12.33
CA SER A 105 5.36 -7.30 -11.74
C SER A 105 6.09 -7.40 -10.40
N TRP A 106 6.40 -8.62 -9.92
CA TRP A 106 6.99 -8.84 -8.61
C TRP A 106 8.34 -9.55 -8.68
N VAL A 107 9.26 -9.17 -7.81
CA VAL A 107 10.54 -9.89 -7.68
C VAL A 107 10.30 -11.23 -6.97
N ALA A 108 10.74 -12.30 -7.61
CA ALA A 108 10.68 -13.63 -7.04
C ALA A 108 11.69 -13.79 -5.89
N VAL A 109 11.22 -14.28 -4.75
CA VAL A 109 12.08 -14.58 -3.59
C VAL A 109 12.99 -15.76 -3.87
N ASP A 110 12.52 -16.72 -4.67
CA ASP A 110 13.24 -17.93 -5.12
C ASP A 110 13.99 -17.74 -6.43
N GLY A 111 13.86 -16.58 -7.09
CA GLY A 111 14.45 -16.27 -8.39
C GLY A 111 13.72 -16.87 -9.60
N TYR A 112 12.62 -17.59 -9.40
CA TYR A 112 11.89 -18.29 -10.47
C TYR A 112 10.40 -17.97 -10.54
N SER A 113 9.75 -17.73 -9.40
CA SER A 113 8.30 -17.51 -9.31
C SER A 113 8.00 -16.10 -8.90
N ALA A 114 7.33 -15.36 -9.75
CA ALA A 114 6.85 -14.00 -9.47
C ALA A 114 5.39 -13.95 -8.99
N ALA A 115 4.71 -15.11 -8.93
CA ALA A 115 3.32 -15.20 -8.50
C ALA A 115 3.16 -14.79 -7.04
N THR A 116 2.23 -13.86 -6.78
CA THR A 116 1.91 -13.46 -5.42
C THR A 116 1.00 -14.48 -4.75
N ILE A 117 1.03 -14.55 -3.41
CA ILE A 117 0.10 -15.41 -2.66
C ILE A 117 -1.35 -15.10 -3.01
N LEU A 118 -1.69 -13.83 -3.24
CA LEU A 118 -3.04 -13.43 -3.64
C LEU A 118 -3.39 -13.96 -5.04
N GLY A 119 -2.48 -13.88 -6.02
CA GLY A 119 -2.68 -14.43 -7.35
C GLY A 119 -2.92 -15.92 -7.31
N LEU A 120 -2.04 -16.68 -6.66
CA LEU A 120 -2.17 -18.14 -6.49
C LEU A 120 -3.45 -18.52 -5.75
N SER A 121 -3.81 -17.78 -4.71
CA SER A 121 -5.04 -18.03 -3.96
C SER A 121 -6.30 -17.73 -4.76
N ALA A 122 -6.25 -16.77 -5.69
CA ALA A 122 -7.37 -16.46 -6.58
C ALA A 122 -7.59 -17.56 -7.64
N GLU A 123 -6.50 -18.20 -8.09
CA GLU A 123 -6.58 -19.26 -9.10
C GLU A 123 -6.93 -20.63 -8.50
N SER A 124 -6.24 -21.04 -7.44
CA SER A 124 -6.33 -22.40 -6.91
C SER A 124 -6.83 -22.52 -5.48
N GLY A 125 -6.96 -21.38 -4.76
CA GLY A 125 -7.31 -21.35 -3.35
C GLY A 125 -6.12 -21.37 -2.41
N TYR A 126 -6.26 -20.74 -1.24
CA TYR A 126 -5.18 -20.64 -0.25
C TYR A 126 -4.70 -21.99 0.31
N GLN A 127 -5.52 -23.03 0.21
CA GLN A 127 -5.22 -24.38 0.70
C GLN A 127 -4.19 -25.12 -0.18
N PHE A 128 -4.01 -24.67 -1.42
CA PHE A 128 -3.09 -25.27 -2.39
C PHE A 128 -1.80 -24.45 -2.58
N LEU A 129 -1.53 -23.54 -1.64
CA LEU A 129 -0.29 -22.77 -1.66
C LEU A 129 0.91 -23.70 -1.47
N PRO A 130 2.02 -23.46 -2.18
CA PRO A 130 3.28 -24.18 -1.94
C PRO A 130 3.73 -24.06 -0.49
N ASP A 131 4.44 -25.07 0.03
CA ASP A 131 4.97 -25.10 1.41
C ASP A 131 5.90 -23.91 1.73
N SER A 132 6.55 -23.36 0.70
CA SER A 132 7.36 -22.14 0.82
C SER A 132 6.56 -20.90 1.25
N TYR A 133 5.25 -20.86 0.98
CA TYR A 133 4.35 -19.77 1.33
C TYR A 133 3.56 -20.04 2.62
N SER A 134 4.28 -20.45 3.66
CA SER A 134 3.66 -20.61 4.98
C SER A 134 3.23 -19.26 5.57
N TRP A 135 2.23 -19.27 6.44
CA TRP A 135 1.76 -18.07 7.15
C TRP A 135 2.90 -17.34 7.90
N SER A 136 3.83 -18.08 8.49
CA SER A 136 4.99 -17.53 9.18
C SER A 136 5.94 -16.80 8.23
N ASN A 137 6.18 -17.33 7.03
CA ASN A 137 6.98 -16.67 6.00
C ASN A 137 6.29 -15.40 5.52
N ALA A 138 4.96 -15.42 5.33
CA ALA A 138 4.18 -14.23 4.99
C ALA A 138 4.25 -13.18 6.10
N PHE A 139 4.14 -13.56 7.36
CA PHE A 139 4.24 -12.64 8.49
C PHE A 139 5.62 -11.99 8.62
N LEU A 140 6.70 -12.74 8.38
CA LEU A 140 8.07 -12.24 8.41
C LEU A 140 8.45 -11.45 7.16
N GLY A 141 7.77 -11.70 6.02
CA GLY A 141 7.99 -11.00 4.76
C GLY A 141 8.88 -11.72 3.76
N PHE A 142 9.04 -13.04 3.89
CA PHE A 142 9.75 -13.88 2.92
C PHE A 142 8.81 -14.35 1.81
N ILE A 143 8.06 -13.40 1.23
CA ILE A 143 7.08 -13.62 0.16
C ILE A 143 7.24 -12.56 -0.92
N PRO A 144 6.87 -12.85 -2.18
CA PRO A 144 6.83 -11.85 -3.24
C PRO A 144 5.74 -10.81 -2.97
N GLY A 145 6.06 -9.54 -3.24
CA GLY A 145 5.13 -8.42 -3.04
C GLY A 145 5.79 -7.07 -3.31
N SER A 146 5.04 -5.98 -3.11
CA SER A 146 5.60 -4.64 -3.21
C SER A 146 6.65 -4.38 -2.13
N ILE A 147 7.51 -3.41 -2.38
CA ILE A 147 8.77 -3.20 -1.63
C ILE A 147 8.54 -3.03 -0.12
N GLY A 148 7.50 -2.31 0.28
CA GLY A 148 7.19 -2.00 1.68
C GLY A 148 6.10 -2.88 2.32
N GLU A 149 5.43 -3.73 1.56
CA GLU A 149 4.22 -4.43 2.00
C GLU A 149 4.46 -5.87 2.50
N THR A 150 5.64 -6.44 2.25
CA THR A 150 5.90 -7.87 2.48
C THR A 150 5.97 -8.28 3.93
N SER A 151 6.56 -7.46 4.81
CA SER A 151 6.78 -7.84 6.21
C SER A 151 5.73 -7.24 7.15
N THR A 152 4.73 -8.03 7.52
CA THR A 152 3.72 -7.64 8.51
C THR A 152 4.36 -7.33 9.87
N LEU A 153 5.40 -8.05 10.28
CA LEU A 153 6.13 -7.78 11.51
C LEU A 153 6.73 -6.37 11.52
N ALA A 154 7.42 -5.97 10.44
CA ALA A 154 8.00 -4.63 10.35
C ALA A 154 6.92 -3.54 10.36
N ILE A 155 5.78 -3.78 9.70
CA ILE A 155 4.62 -2.88 9.70
C ILE A 155 4.05 -2.73 11.11
N LEU A 156 3.94 -3.81 11.90
CA LEU A 156 3.46 -3.78 13.29
C LEU A 156 4.41 -3.02 14.21
N ILE A 157 5.73 -3.08 13.99
CA ILE A 157 6.69 -2.23 14.72
C ILE A 157 6.42 -0.75 14.40
N GLY A 158 6.23 -0.42 13.11
CA GLY A 158 5.82 0.93 12.69
C GLY A 158 4.50 1.37 13.32
N LEU A 159 3.51 0.47 13.38
CA LEU A 159 2.23 0.71 14.06
C LEU A 159 2.43 1.06 15.53
N ALA A 160 3.26 0.31 16.24
CA ALA A 160 3.54 0.56 17.65
C ALA A 160 4.12 1.97 17.87
N ILE A 161 5.05 2.39 17.01
CA ILE A 161 5.63 3.74 17.05
C ILE A 161 4.55 4.80 16.79
N LEU A 162 3.71 4.62 15.75
CA LEU A 162 2.66 5.58 15.38
C LEU A 162 1.57 5.70 16.46
N LEU A 163 1.24 4.62 17.15
CA LEU A 163 0.30 4.64 18.27
C LEU A 163 0.90 5.30 19.50
N PHE A 164 2.17 4.99 19.81
CA PHE A 164 2.89 5.59 20.95
C PHE A 164 3.04 7.11 20.76
N THR A 165 3.37 7.56 19.56
CA THR A 165 3.47 8.99 19.21
C THR A 165 2.12 9.67 19.00
N ARG A 166 1.01 8.92 19.06
CA ARG A 166 -0.37 9.39 18.82
C ARG A 166 -0.60 10.02 17.43
N VAL A 167 0.23 9.72 16.47
CA VAL A 167 0.04 10.14 15.08
C VAL A 167 -1.10 9.36 14.43
N ALA A 168 -1.12 8.02 14.62
CA ALA A 168 -2.19 7.17 14.12
C ALA A 168 -3.35 7.04 15.12
N SER A 169 -4.57 6.94 14.57
CA SER A 169 -5.76 6.67 15.37
C SER A 169 -6.01 5.18 15.53
N TRP A 170 -5.92 4.66 16.75
CA TRP A 170 -6.24 3.27 17.05
C TRP A 170 -7.68 2.87 16.67
N ARG A 171 -8.63 3.84 16.64
CA ARG A 171 -10.02 3.60 16.25
C ARG A 171 -10.14 3.24 14.78
N ILE A 172 -9.40 3.93 13.90
CA ILE A 172 -9.37 3.61 12.47
C ILE A 172 -8.82 2.19 12.27
N ILE A 173 -7.71 1.86 12.93
CA ILE A 173 -7.10 0.54 12.85
C ILE A 173 -8.07 -0.55 13.32
N ALA A 174 -8.70 -0.34 14.48
CA ALA A 174 -9.69 -1.28 15.00
C ALA A 174 -10.93 -1.39 14.08
N GLY A 175 -11.39 -0.28 13.50
CA GLY A 175 -12.50 -0.29 12.53
C GLY A 175 -12.16 -1.11 11.29
N VAL A 176 -10.98 -0.91 10.70
CA VAL A 176 -10.51 -1.68 9.54
C VAL A 176 -10.39 -3.16 9.88
N LEU A 177 -9.81 -3.52 11.05
CA LEU A 177 -9.70 -4.91 11.49
C LEU A 177 -11.08 -5.57 11.68
N ILE A 178 -12.00 -4.90 12.36
CA ILE A 178 -13.35 -5.41 12.57
C ILE A 178 -14.07 -5.58 11.22
N GLY A 179 -13.95 -4.61 10.33
CA GLY A 179 -14.51 -4.69 8.99
C GLY A 179 -13.98 -5.89 8.20
N THR A 180 -12.67 -6.11 8.24
CA THR A 180 -12.03 -7.25 7.57
C THR A 180 -12.48 -8.59 8.15
N ILE A 181 -12.52 -8.73 9.48
CA ILE A 181 -12.98 -9.95 10.13
C ILE A 181 -14.44 -10.22 9.74
N ALA A 182 -15.32 -9.22 9.82
CA ALA A 182 -16.73 -9.36 9.51
C ALA A 182 -16.97 -9.73 8.04
N THR A 183 -16.31 -9.05 7.11
CA THR A 183 -16.47 -9.32 5.66
C THR A 183 -15.86 -10.65 5.26
N SER A 184 -14.68 -11.02 5.76
CA SER A 184 -14.07 -12.31 5.50
C SER A 184 -14.95 -13.45 6.02
N TYR A 185 -15.49 -13.33 7.24
CA TYR A 185 -16.40 -14.31 7.80
C TYR A 185 -17.70 -14.43 7.00
N LEU A 186 -18.27 -13.30 6.57
CA LEU A 186 -19.45 -13.27 5.71
C LEU A 186 -19.19 -14.00 4.39
N PHE A 187 -18.06 -13.73 3.73
CA PHE A 187 -17.73 -14.43 2.48
C PHE A 187 -17.44 -15.90 2.67
N ASN A 188 -16.83 -16.31 3.78
CA ASN A 188 -16.66 -17.72 4.09
C ASN A 188 -18.00 -18.46 4.29
N ILE A 189 -19.04 -17.78 4.84
CA ILE A 189 -20.39 -18.37 4.98
C ILE A 189 -21.11 -18.46 3.64
N ILE A 190 -21.03 -17.40 2.82
CA ILE A 190 -21.69 -17.37 1.50
C ILE A 190 -21.08 -18.43 0.59
N GLY A 191 -19.75 -18.57 0.63
CA GLY A 191 -18.99 -19.46 -0.25
C GLY A 191 -19.13 -19.07 -1.73
N SER A 192 -18.26 -19.61 -2.56
CA SER A 192 -18.37 -19.49 -4.01
C SER A 192 -17.62 -20.64 -4.67
N GLU A 193 -18.28 -21.34 -5.60
CA GLU A 193 -17.62 -22.40 -6.40
C GLU A 193 -16.70 -21.82 -7.46
N SER A 194 -16.99 -20.62 -7.94
CA SER A 194 -16.22 -19.95 -9.02
C SER A 194 -15.09 -19.06 -8.51
N ASN A 195 -15.07 -18.71 -7.22
CA ASN A 195 -14.04 -17.82 -6.65
C ASN A 195 -13.43 -18.41 -5.38
N PRO A 196 -12.26 -19.05 -5.47
CA PRO A 196 -11.57 -19.66 -4.33
C PRO A 196 -11.25 -18.68 -3.19
N MET A 197 -11.13 -17.37 -3.48
CA MET A 197 -10.84 -16.34 -2.48
C MET A 197 -11.92 -16.23 -1.38
N PHE A 198 -13.15 -16.67 -1.65
CA PHE A 198 -14.22 -16.69 -0.65
C PHE A 198 -13.93 -17.63 0.52
N SER A 199 -13.07 -18.62 0.34
CA SER A 199 -12.66 -19.55 1.39
C SER A 199 -11.50 -19.05 2.24
N MET A 200 -10.82 -17.93 1.85
CA MET A 200 -9.66 -17.43 2.56
C MET A 200 -10.05 -16.84 3.93
N PRO A 201 -9.48 -17.33 5.04
CA PRO A 201 -9.79 -16.82 6.37
C PRO A 201 -9.12 -15.49 6.64
N PHE A 202 -9.70 -14.68 7.56
CA PHE A 202 -9.27 -13.31 7.85
C PHE A 202 -7.79 -13.18 8.25
N TRP A 203 -7.22 -14.18 8.93
CA TRP A 203 -5.81 -14.13 9.35
C TRP A 203 -4.81 -14.22 8.19
N TRP A 204 -5.20 -14.80 7.06
CA TRP A 204 -4.43 -14.74 5.85
C TRP A 204 -4.49 -13.35 5.20
N HIS A 205 -5.66 -12.73 5.15
CA HIS A 205 -5.80 -11.36 4.63
C HIS A 205 -4.91 -10.36 5.39
N MET A 206 -4.64 -10.60 6.69
CA MET A 206 -3.79 -9.71 7.50
C MET A 206 -2.31 -9.72 7.13
N VAL A 207 -1.82 -10.81 6.51
CA VAL A 207 -0.40 -11.00 6.22
C VAL A 207 -0.08 -11.00 4.73
N VAL A 208 -1.12 -10.95 3.87
CA VAL A 208 -0.96 -11.05 2.41
C VAL A 208 -1.32 -9.73 1.74
N GLY A 209 -0.58 -9.41 0.67
CA GLY A 209 -0.77 -8.17 -0.09
C GLY A 209 -0.51 -6.91 0.73
N GLY A 210 -1.01 -5.80 0.26
CA GLY A 210 -0.83 -4.49 0.90
C GLY A 210 -1.76 -4.19 2.06
N TYR A 211 -2.51 -5.16 2.59
CA TYR A 211 -3.52 -4.92 3.63
C TYR A 211 -2.93 -4.29 4.89
N ALA A 212 -1.90 -4.91 5.49
CA ALA A 212 -1.30 -4.41 6.72
C ALA A 212 -0.68 -3.01 6.51
N PHE A 213 -0.01 -2.79 5.38
CA PHE A 213 0.57 -1.50 5.03
C PHE A 213 -0.52 -0.43 4.84
N GLY A 214 -1.57 -0.75 4.09
CA GLY A 214 -2.72 0.13 3.87
C GLY A 214 -3.44 0.50 5.17
N MET A 215 -3.69 -0.48 6.04
CA MET A 215 -4.31 -0.26 7.35
C MET A 215 -3.49 0.66 8.25
N VAL A 216 -2.17 0.47 8.31
CA VAL A 216 -1.30 1.17 9.26
C VAL A 216 -0.88 2.55 8.76
N PHE A 217 -0.47 2.68 7.51
CA PHE A 217 0.17 3.90 7.01
C PHE A 217 -0.74 4.74 6.09
N MET A 218 -1.76 4.13 5.49
CA MET A 218 -2.62 4.83 4.53
C MET A 218 -3.99 5.17 5.11
N ALA A 219 -4.66 4.23 5.77
CA ALA A 219 -5.97 4.48 6.38
C ALA A 219 -5.91 5.45 7.57
N THR A 220 -4.76 5.52 8.26
CA THR A 220 -4.54 6.41 9.40
C THR A 220 -4.00 7.78 9.01
N GLU A 221 -3.91 8.09 7.71
CA GLU A 221 -3.45 9.39 7.25
C GLU A 221 -4.28 10.53 7.87
N PRO A 222 -3.65 11.50 8.57
CA PRO A 222 -4.39 12.49 9.35
C PRO A 222 -5.25 13.44 8.53
N VAL A 223 -4.91 13.67 7.26
CA VAL A 223 -5.59 14.66 6.42
C VAL A 223 -6.83 14.07 5.75
N SER A 224 -6.70 12.91 5.09
CA SER A 224 -7.82 12.26 4.40
C SER A 224 -8.67 11.38 5.32
N GLY A 225 -8.15 11.04 6.51
CA GLY A 225 -8.87 10.27 7.52
C GLY A 225 -9.98 11.05 8.22
N SER A 226 -10.96 10.35 8.79
CA SER A 226 -12.06 10.98 9.52
C SER A 226 -11.58 11.73 10.77
N HIS A 227 -12.07 12.97 10.97
CA HIS A 227 -11.73 13.80 12.12
C HIS A 227 -12.61 13.51 13.35
N THR A 228 -13.81 12.97 13.16
CA THR A 228 -14.73 12.70 14.28
C THR A 228 -14.47 11.34 14.91
N ASN A 229 -14.67 11.25 16.24
CA ASN A 229 -14.50 9.96 16.94
C ASN A 229 -15.45 8.87 16.44
N LYS A 230 -16.65 9.22 16.01
CA LYS A 230 -17.62 8.28 15.44
C LYS A 230 -17.20 7.86 14.02
N GLY A 231 -16.83 8.82 13.17
CA GLY A 231 -16.39 8.53 11.82
C GLY A 231 -15.09 7.75 11.72
N ARG A 232 -14.26 7.73 12.76
CA ARG A 232 -13.04 6.90 12.81
C ARG A 232 -13.31 5.40 12.98
N TRP A 233 -14.56 5.03 13.30
CA TRP A 233 -15.00 3.64 13.41
C TRP A 233 -15.67 3.10 12.15
N ILE A 234 -16.05 3.98 11.24
CA ILE A 234 -16.76 3.70 9.98
C ILE A 234 -15.79 3.86 8.82
#